data_4b04e16e3247814a85b594ba4951888e
#
_entry.id   4b04e16e3247814a85b594ba4951888e
#
_cell.length_a   1.000
_cell.length_b   1.000
_cell.length_c   1.000
_cell.angle_alpha   90.00
_cell.angle_beta   90.00
_cell.angle_gamma   90.00
#
_symmetry.space_group_name_H-M   'P 1'
#
loop_
_entity.id
_entity.type
_entity.pdbx_description
1 polymer ?
#
loop_
_entity_poly.entity_id
_entity_poly.type
_entity_poly.pdbx_seq_one_letter_code
_entity_poly.pdbx_strand_id
1 'polypeptide(L)'
;MEIFEFDRPCGLVSSEHIIVRVMVPDGYGSGEKRYPVLYINDGQDVFEDKDILWGECSMDYKRYYGNYRRFLPEFIIVALVCPRERQERTRLYSPFTHKGKGNSPEDSDIVGIGKAYLDWIAEDLKPWVDGAFRTRTEADFTGIMGYST
;
A
#
# COMPACT_ATOMS: atom_id res chain seq x y z
N MET A 1 -1.80 16.61 -9.12
CA MET A 1 -1.96 15.32 -8.38
C MET A 1 -2.43 15.63 -6.97
N GLU A 2 -3.46 14.96 -6.54
CA GLU A 2 -4.08 15.13 -5.22
C GLU A 2 -3.97 13.82 -4.43
N ILE A 3 -3.77 13.90 -3.12
CA ILE A 3 -3.64 12.74 -2.23
C ILE A 3 -4.74 12.81 -1.20
N PHE A 4 -5.51 11.74 -1.09
CA PHE A 4 -6.54 11.53 -0.08
C PHE A 4 -6.07 10.49 0.92
N GLU A 5 -6.45 10.66 2.20
CA GLU A 5 -6.15 9.69 3.25
C GLU A 5 -7.44 9.14 3.83
N PHE A 6 -7.49 7.83 4.02
CA PHE A 6 -8.64 7.10 4.53
C PHE A 6 -8.18 6.11 5.59
N ASP A 7 -9.01 5.91 6.59
CA ASP A 7 -8.87 4.88 7.58
C ASP A 7 -9.78 3.69 7.21
N ARG A 8 -9.17 2.53 6.91
CA ARG A 8 -9.90 1.36 6.42
C ARG A 8 -9.88 0.22 7.44
N PRO A 9 -11.05 -0.38 7.75
CA PRO A 9 -11.12 -1.52 8.64
C PRO A 9 -10.27 -2.68 8.12
N CYS A 10 -9.46 -3.27 8.99
CA CYS A 10 -8.65 -4.44 8.68
C CYS A 10 -8.41 -5.24 9.97
N GLY A 11 -9.15 -6.33 10.17
CA GLY A 11 -9.03 -7.19 11.35
C GLY A 11 -7.74 -8.03 11.42
N LEU A 12 -6.83 -7.87 10.44
CA LEU A 12 -5.56 -8.58 10.38
C LEU A 12 -4.44 -7.90 11.18
N VAL A 13 -4.63 -6.63 11.53
CA VAL A 13 -3.67 -5.83 12.28
C VAL A 13 -4.20 -5.47 13.66
N SER A 14 -3.29 -5.25 14.62
CA SER A 14 -3.66 -5.00 16.03
C SER A 14 -4.44 -3.69 16.21
N SER A 15 -4.22 -2.71 15.36
CA SER A 15 -4.98 -1.46 15.34
C SER A 15 -6.40 -1.62 14.79
N GLU A 16 -6.72 -2.77 14.19
CA GLU A 16 -7.97 -3.06 13.46
C GLU A 16 -8.23 -2.15 12.25
N HIS A 17 -7.29 -1.30 11.90
CA HIS A 17 -7.38 -0.35 10.79
C HIS A 17 -6.06 -0.20 10.06
N ILE A 18 -6.13 0.02 8.75
CA ILE A 18 -4.98 0.40 7.91
C ILE A 18 -5.27 1.77 7.28
N ILE A 19 -4.31 2.69 7.40
CA ILE A 19 -4.36 3.96 6.69
C ILE A 19 -4.04 3.71 5.23
N VAL A 20 -4.91 4.20 4.35
CA VAL A 20 -4.79 4.09 2.90
C VAL A 20 -4.70 5.48 2.30
N ARG A 21 -3.62 5.77 1.58
CA ARG A 21 -3.42 7.04 0.87
C ARG A 21 -3.64 6.81 -0.61
N VAL A 22 -4.55 7.57 -1.20
CA VAL A 22 -4.89 7.45 -2.61
C VAL A 22 -4.44 8.70 -3.34
N MET A 23 -3.49 8.56 -4.26
CA MET A 23 -3.06 9.62 -5.15
C MET A 23 -3.76 9.49 -6.50
N VAL A 24 -4.39 10.56 -6.95
CA VAL A 24 -5.02 10.64 -8.27
C VAL A 24 -4.19 11.50 -9.22
N PRO A 25 -4.17 11.20 -10.54
CA PRO A 25 -3.41 11.99 -11.52
C PRO A 25 -3.97 13.39 -11.71
N ASP A 26 -3.16 14.26 -12.32
CA ASP A 26 -3.59 15.59 -12.73
C ASP A 26 -4.78 15.49 -13.70
N GLY A 27 -5.75 16.38 -13.54
CA GLY A 27 -6.96 16.36 -14.36
C GLY A 27 -8.03 15.34 -13.94
N TYR A 28 -7.78 14.56 -12.88
CA TYR A 28 -8.76 13.61 -12.36
C TYR A 28 -10.10 14.29 -12.05
N GLY A 29 -10.09 15.47 -11.44
CA GLY A 29 -11.32 16.20 -11.05
C GLY A 29 -12.17 16.73 -12.23
N SER A 30 -11.60 16.86 -13.44
CA SER A 30 -12.25 17.52 -14.58
C SER A 30 -12.77 16.58 -15.67
N GLY A 31 -12.70 15.26 -15.49
CA GLY A 31 -13.02 14.29 -16.54
C GLY A 31 -13.72 13.04 -16.03
N GLU A 32 -14.08 12.17 -16.96
CA GLU A 32 -14.71 10.87 -16.69
C GLU A 32 -13.77 9.67 -16.95
N LYS A 33 -12.52 9.93 -17.30
CA LYS A 33 -11.52 8.91 -17.59
C LYS A 33 -11.35 7.96 -16.40
N ARG A 34 -11.22 6.67 -16.68
CA ARG A 34 -10.88 5.62 -15.72
C ARG A 34 -9.40 5.28 -15.82
N TYR A 35 -8.78 4.98 -14.71
CA TYR A 35 -7.34 4.81 -14.59
C TYR A 35 -6.96 3.42 -14.07
N PRO A 36 -5.84 2.84 -14.55
CA PRO A 36 -5.22 1.71 -13.89
C PRO A 36 -4.89 2.03 -12.44
N VAL A 37 -4.75 1.02 -11.60
CA VAL A 37 -4.47 1.18 -10.17
C VAL A 37 -3.21 0.43 -9.80
N LEU A 38 -2.32 1.09 -9.05
CA LEU A 38 -1.15 0.48 -8.43
C LEU A 38 -1.29 0.52 -6.91
N TYR A 39 -1.43 -0.64 -6.30
CA TYR A 39 -1.37 -0.81 -4.84
C TYR A 39 0.08 -0.91 -4.40
N ILE A 40 0.49 -0.12 -3.39
CA ILE A 40 1.87 -0.09 -2.91
C ILE A 40 1.86 -0.35 -1.40
N ASN A 41 2.59 -1.40 -0.99
CA ASN A 41 2.87 -1.66 0.42
C ASN A 41 3.85 -0.62 0.98
N ASP A 42 3.91 -0.49 2.30
CA ASP A 42 4.72 0.53 2.97
C ASP A 42 4.38 1.95 2.52
N GLY A 43 3.09 2.24 2.50
CA GLY A 43 2.52 3.48 1.98
C GLY A 43 3.03 4.75 2.67
N GLN A 44 3.58 4.65 3.88
CA GLN A 44 4.24 5.75 4.58
C GLN A 44 5.51 6.22 3.87
N ASP A 45 6.16 5.35 3.09
CA ASP A 45 7.42 5.64 2.42
C ASP A 45 7.23 6.15 0.98
N VAL A 46 5.98 6.27 0.51
CA VAL A 46 5.70 6.54 -0.92
C VAL A 46 5.81 8.02 -1.27
N PHE A 47 5.29 8.93 -0.43
CA PHE A 47 5.06 10.31 -0.86
C PHE A 47 5.99 11.35 -0.22
N GLU A 48 6.20 11.32 1.09
CA GLU A 48 6.89 12.38 1.82
C GLU A 48 7.84 11.83 2.89
N ASP A 49 9.03 12.46 3.02
CA ASP A 49 10.05 12.04 3.98
C ASP A 49 9.60 12.10 5.45
N LYS A 50 8.67 13.01 5.77
CA LYS A 50 8.14 13.14 7.14
C LYS A 50 7.36 11.92 7.64
N ASP A 51 6.91 11.07 6.73
CA ASP A 51 6.03 9.94 7.02
C ASP A 51 6.76 8.60 7.13
N ILE A 52 8.05 8.54 6.72
CA ILE A 52 8.83 7.30 6.71
C ILE A 52 8.97 6.70 8.11
N LEU A 53 8.92 5.37 8.19
CA LEU A 53 9.14 4.64 9.43
C LEU A 53 10.57 4.11 9.55
N TRP A 54 11.15 3.72 8.43
CA TRP A 54 12.50 3.17 8.36
C TRP A 54 13.21 3.69 7.11
N GLY A 55 14.51 3.94 7.22
CA GLY A 55 15.29 4.47 6.11
C GLY A 55 15.57 5.97 6.23
N GLU A 56 16.11 6.55 5.18
CA GLU A 56 16.59 7.94 5.18
C GLU A 56 15.70 8.89 4.37
N CYS A 57 14.98 8.37 3.37
CA CYS A 57 14.11 9.18 2.51
C CYS A 57 12.95 8.35 1.96
N SER A 58 11.89 9.03 1.58
CA SER A 58 10.75 8.46 0.88
C SER A 58 11.09 8.18 -0.58
N MET A 59 10.17 7.50 -1.28
CA MET A 59 10.25 7.36 -2.74
C MET A 59 9.98 8.70 -3.46
N ASP A 60 9.50 9.71 -2.75
CA ASP A 60 9.11 11.03 -3.28
C ASP A 60 8.33 10.93 -4.60
N TYR A 61 7.38 10.00 -4.62
CA TYR A 61 6.72 9.55 -5.85
C TYR A 61 6.00 10.69 -6.57
N LYS A 62 5.45 11.63 -5.82
CA LYS A 62 4.74 12.79 -6.39
C LYS A 62 5.67 13.64 -7.26
N ARG A 63 6.88 13.91 -6.79
CA ARG A 63 7.90 14.68 -7.55
C ARG A 63 8.42 13.85 -8.72
N TYR A 64 8.76 12.59 -8.46
CA TYR A 64 9.28 11.70 -9.48
C TYR A 64 8.28 11.53 -10.64
N TYR A 65 7.03 11.22 -10.31
CA TYR A 65 5.97 11.10 -11.30
C TYR A 65 5.74 12.42 -12.06
N GLY A 66 5.75 13.58 -11.37
CA GLY A 66 5.64 14.89 -11.99
C GLY A 66 6.72 15.16 -13.05
N ASN A 67 7.97 14.77 -12.76
CA ASN A 67 9.10 14.93 -13.67
C ASN A 67 9.05 13.99 -14.88
N TYR A 68 8.54 12.79 -14.71
CA TYR A 68 8.56 11.74 -15.73
C TYR A 68 7.19 11.45 -16.35
N ARG A 69 6.15 12.23 -16.04
CA ARG A 69 4.76 12.01 -16.48
C ARG A 69 4.59 11.88 -18.01
N ARG A 70 5.52 12.40 -18.80
CA ARG A 70 5.49 12.26 -20.26
C ARG A 70 5.80 10.84 -20.72
N PHE A 71 6.47 10.06 -19.89
CA PHE A 71 6.95 8.71 -20.17
C PHE A 71 6.20 7.64 -19.38
N LEU A 72 5.46 8.04 -18.37
CA LEU A 72 4.71 7.14 -17.50
C LEU A 72 3.21 7.21 -17.82
N PRO A 73 2.51 6.08 -17.80
CA PRO A 73 1.05 6.10 -17.91
C PRO A 73 0.44 6.81 -16.70
N GLU A 74 -0.72 7.39 -16.91
CA GLU A 74 -1.51 7.91 -15.80
C GLU A 74 -2.20 6.77 -15.07
N PHE A 75 -2.02 6.68 -13.75
CA PHE A 75 -2.65 5.70 -12.89
C PHE A 75 -2.91 6.25 -11.49
N ILE A 76 -3.81 5.61 -10.78
CA ILE A 76 -4.10 5.87 -9.38
C ILE A 76 -3.11 5.06 -8.54
N ILE A 77 -2.52 5.67 -7.50
CA ILE A 77 -1.74 4.97 -6.50
C ILE A 77 -2.59 4.78 -5.25
N VAL A 78 -2.62 3.56 -4.74
CA VAL A 78 -3.22 3.19 -3.46
C VAL A 78 -2.11 2.71 -2.55
N ALA A 79 -1.63 3.59 -1.69
CA ALA A 79 -0.51 3.33 -0.79
C ALA A 79 -1.03 2.89 0.58
N LEU A 80 -0.66 1.67 1.00
CA LEU A 80 -1.10 1.07 2.25
C LEU A 80 -0.03 1.26 3.33
N VAL A 81 -0.35 2.03 4.36
CA VAL A 81 0.56 2.27 5.49
C VAL A 81 0.70 0.99 6.30
N CYS A 82 1.92 0.52 6.51
CA CYS A 82 2.17 -0.70 7.27
C CYS A 82 2.04 -0.47 8.79
N PRO A 83 1.87 -1.54 9.58
CA PRO A 83 2.02 -1.48 11.03
C PRO A 83 3.40 -0.94 11.43
N ARG A 84 3.44 -0.13 12.49
CA ARG A 84 4.69 0.46 12.99
C ARG A 84 5.62 -0.57 13.61
N GLU A 85 5.05 -1.63 14.17
CA GLU A 85 5.82 -2.70 14.77
C GLU A 85 6.38 -3.64 13.69
N ARG A 86 7.69 -3.84 13.71
CA ARG A 86 8.40 -4.63 12.68
C ARG A 86 7.91 -6.08 12.60
N GLN A 87 7.64 -6.72 13.73
CA GLN A 87 7.16 -8.09 13.75
C GLN A 87 5.76 -8.20 13.16
N GLU A 88 4.87 -7.24 13.44
CA GLU A 88 3.53 -7.20 12.87
C GLU A 88 3.59 -6.95 11.35
N ARG A 89 4.45 -6.05 10.90
CA ARG A 89 4.69 -5.84 9.47
C ARG A 89 5.19 -7.12 8.78
N THR A 90 6.19 -7.79 9.37
CA THR A 90 6.71 -9.05 8.85
C THR A 90 5.61 -10.12 8.80
N ARG A 91 4.82 -10.25 9.86
CA ARG A 91 3.68 -11.17 9.91
C ARG A 91 2.66 -10.88 8.80
N LEU A 92 2.32 -9.60 8.59
CA LEU A 92 1.33 -9.17 7.61
C LEU A 92 1.75 -9.50 6.17
N TYR A 93 3.01 -9.28 5.84
CA TYR A 93 3.50 -9.40 4.45
C TYR A 93 4.03 -10.78 4.08
N SER A 94 4.44 -11.58 5.07
CA SER A 94 5.03 -12.89 4.80
C SER A 94 3.96 -13.96 4.53
N PRO A 95 4.09 -14.73 3.45
CA PRO A 95 3.28 -15.93 3.25
C PRO A 95 3.79 -17.14 4.04
N PHE A 96 4.96 -17.04 4.70
CA PHE A 96 5.64 -18.13 5.39
C PHE A 96 5.82 -17.83 6.87
N THR A 97 6.04 -18.89 7.66
CA THR A 97 6.49 -18.76 9.05
C THR A 97 7.98 -18.50 9.09
N HIS A 98 8.39 -17.39 9.70
CA HIS A 98 9.77 -17.09 10.02
C HIS A 98 10.13 -17.75 11.35
N LYS A 99 11.15 -18.61 11.33
CA LYS A 99 11.65 -19.26 12.53
C LYS A 99 12.56 -18.31 13.30
N GLY A 100 12.21 -18.07 14.56
CA GLY A 100 13.07 -17.36 15.49
C GLY A 100 14.32 -18.16 15.85
N LYS A 101 15.36 -17.50 16.31
CA LYS A 101 16.58 -18.15 16.78
C LYS A 101 16.46 -18.65 18.22
N GLY A 102 15.37 -18.32 18.91
CA GLY A 102 15.07 -18.81 20.27
C GLY A 102 15.94 -18.22 21.37
N ASN A 103 16.67 -17.13 21.10
CA ASN A 103 17.60 -16.52 22.06
C ASN A 103 16.96 -15.46 22.95
N SER A 104 15.75 -14.98 22.59
CA SER A 104 14.96 -14.00 23.36
C SER A 104 13.49 -14.10 23.00
N PRO A 105 12.57 -13.51 23.80
CA PRO A 105 11.15 -13.41 23.42
C PRO A 105 10.90 -12.66 22.11
N GLU A 106 11.78 -11.73 21.75
CA GLU A 106 11.74 -10.99 20.50
C GLU A 106 12.16 -11.83 19.29
N ASP A 107 12.78 -12.98 19.54
CA ASP A 107 13.30 -13.94 18.57
C ASP A 107 12.34 -15.13 18.39
N SER A 108 11.06 -14.95 18.69
CA SER A 108 10.01 -15.96 18.55
C SER A 108 9.65 -16.19 17.07
N ASP A 109 9.02 -17.34 16.82
CA ASP A 109 8.47 -17.64 15.49
C ASP A 109 7.41 -16.60 15.10
N ILE A 110 7.50 -16.06 13.88
CA ILE A 110 6.50 -15.17 13.31
C ILE A 110 5.69 -15.96 12.28
N VAL A 111 4.42 -16.22 12.59
CA VAL A 111 3.52 -16.88 11.64
C VAL A 111 3.01 -15.88 10.63
N GLY A 112 3.42 -16.02 9.37
CA GLY A 112 2.99 -15.14 8.29
C GLY A 112 1.52 -15.31 7.91
N ILE A 113 0.86 -14.21 7.60
CA ILE A 113 -0.54 -14.14 7.14
C ILE A 113 -0.67 -13.42 5.79
N GLY A 114 0.40 -13.39 4.99
CA GLY A 114 0.44 -12.66 3.73
C GLY A 114 -0.66 -13.06 2.76
N LYS A 115 -1.09 -14.34 2.76
CA LYS A 115 -2.24 -14.75 1.95
C LYS A 115 -3.52 -14.05 2.40
N ALA A 116 -3.83 -14.05 3.69
CA ALA A 116 -5.01 -13.37 4.22
C ALA A 116 -4.97 -11.85 3.93
N TYR A 117 -3.78 -11.26 3.96
CA TYR A 117 -3.60 -9.85 3.60
C TYR A 117 -3.90 -9.59 2.12
N LEU A 118 -3.42 -10.43 1.22
CA LEU A 118 -3.74 -10.32 -0.21
C LEU A 118 -5.23 -10.55 -0.48
N ASP A 119 -5.86 -11.50 0.22
CA ASP A 119 -7.30 -11.73 0.14
C ASP A 119 -8.07 -10.48 0.61
N TRP A 120 -7.66 -9.84 1.70
CA TRP A 120 -8.25 -8.58 2.17
C TRP A 120 -8.10 -7.45 1.14
N ILE A 121 -6.92 -7.31 0.50
CA ILE A 121 -6.75 -6.33 -0.58
C ILE A 121 -7.71 -6.61 -1.74
N ALA A 122 -7.84 -7.87 -2.14
CA ALA A 122 -8.64 -8.25 -3.31
C ALA A 122 -10.16 -8.19 -3.06
N GLU A 123 -10.60 -8.59 -1.86
CA GLU A 123 -12.01 -8.82 -1.56
C GLU A 123 -12.67 -7.65 -0.80
N ASP A 124 -11.89 -6.85 -0.04
CA ASP A 124 -12.40 -5.73 0.73
C ASP A 124 -11.90 -4.38 0.18
N LEU A 125 -10.59 -4.20 0.09
CA LEU A 125 -10.01 -2.91 -0.28
C LEU A 125 -10.26 -2.55 -1.74
N LYS A 126 -9.98 -3.47 -2.66
CA LYS A 126 -10.13 -3.19 -4.10
C LYS A 126 -11.57 -2.85 -4.48
N PRO A 127 -12.62 -3.58 -4.06
CA PRO A 127 -13.99 -3.20 -4.34
C PRO A 127 -14.36 -1.82 -3.80
N TRP A 128 -13.85 -1.45 -2.62
CA TRP A 128 -14.06 -0.12 -2.08
C TRP A 128 -13.37 0.96 -2.93
N VAL A 129 -12.11 0.76 -3.33
CA VAL A 129 -11.37 1.68 -4.21
C VAL A 129 -12.10 1.85 -5.54
N ASP A 130 -12.56 0.74 -6.13
CA ASP A 130 -13.26 0.74 -7.42
C ASP A 130 -14.62 1.46 -7.34
N GLY A 131 -15.27 1.43 -6.17
CA GLY A 131 -16.51 2.17 -5.92
C GLY A 131 -16.29 3.67 -5.62
N ALA A 132 -15.17 4.02 -4.99
CA ALA A 132 -14.86 5.38 -4.56
C ALA A 132 -14.14 6.21 -5.63
N PHE A 133 -13.41 5.56 -6.53
CA PHE A 133 -12.57 6.20 -7.55
C PHE A 133 -12.88 5.66 -8.95
N ARG A 134 -12.56 6.46 -9.98
CA ARG A 134 -12.70 6.06 -11.37
C ARG A 134 -11.55 5.16 -11.80
N THR A 135 -11.62 3.91 -11.43
CA THR A 135 -10.64 2.87 -11.75
C THR A 135 -11.03 2.07 -12.98
N ARG A 136 -10.04 1.50 -13.63
CA ARG A 136 -10.21 0.34 -14.49
C ARG A 136 -10.16 -0.90 -13.62
N THR A 137 -11.28 -1.61 -13.52
CA THR A 137 -11.48 -2.66 -12.52
C THR A 137 -10.88 -4.01 -12.90
N GLU A 138 -10.51 -4.18 -14.18
CA GLU A 138 -10.00 -5.43 -14.73
C GLU A 138 -8.59 -5.76 -14.18
N ALA A 139 -8.28 -7.03 -14.07
CA ALA A 139 -6.99 -7.51 -13.53
C ALA A 139 -5.78 -6.95 -14.29
N ASP A 140 -5.87 -6.82 -15.61
CA ASP A 140 -4.80 -6.28 -16.48
C ASP A 140 -4.45 -4.82 -16.17
N PHE A 141 -5.31 -4.11 -15.45
CA PHE A 141 -5.12 -2.71 -15.05
C PHE A 141 -4.93 -2.55 -13.54
N THR A 142 -4.65 -3.64 -12.85
CA THR A 142 -4.40 -3.66 -11.40
C THR A 142 -3.03 -4.23 -11.13
N GLY A 143 -2.17 -3.46 -10.47
CA GLY A 143 -0.84 -3.90 -10.04
C GLY A 143 -0.70 -3.81 -8.52
N ILE A 144 0.19 -4.64 -7.97
CA ILE A 144 0.63 -4.54 -6.58
C ILE A 144 2.16 -4.48 -6.54
N MET A 145 2.69 -3.63 -5.69
CA MET A 145 4.13 -3.43 -5.50
C MET A 145 4.48 -3.49 -4.02
N GLY A 146 5.60 -4.08 -3.73
CA GLY A 146 6.24 -4.08 -2.41
C GLY A 146 7.74 -4.24 -2.56
N TYR A 147 8.47 -3.90 -1.50
CA TYR A 147 9.93 -4.08 -1.43
C TYR A 147 10.33 -4.43 -0.01
N SER A 148 11.29 -5.33 0.12
CA SER A 148 11.83 -5.80 1.40
C SER A 148 10.77 -6.36 2.37
N THR A 149 11.18 -7.14 3.30
CA THR A 149 10.35 -7.67 4.40
C THR A 149 11.06 -7.54 5.74
#